data_dcacafd1c4847298d24d1ab136ec4096
#
_entry.id   dcacafd1c4847298d24d1ab136ec4096
#
_cell.length_a   1.000
_cell.length_b   1.000
_cell.length_c   1.000
_cell.angle_alpha   90.00
_cell.angle_beta   90.00
_cell.angle_gamma   90.00
#
_symmetry.space_group_name_H-M   'P 1'
#
loop_
_entity.id
_entity.type
_entity.pdbx_description
1 polymer ?
#
loop_
_entity_poly.entity_id
_entity_poly.type
_entity_poly.pdbx_seq_one_letter_code
_entity_poly.pdbx_strand_id
1 'polypeptide(L)' 'MMIKKIYRLPDVMNMTGLSRSSIYLRISTNEFPKPVKLGRRAVGWPEDSIIAWQADVMGGSHEDS' A
#
# COMPACT_ATOMS: atom_id res chain seq x y z
N MET A 1 -5.91 22.74 -8.75
CA MET A 1 -6.05 21.27 -8.72
C MET A 1 -4.81 20.62 -8.13
N MET A 2 -5.02 19.68 -7.25
CA MET A 2 -3.90 19.01 -6.63
C MET A 2 -3.70 17.64 -7.24
N ILE A 3 -2.44 17.33 -7.49
CA ILE A 3 -2.09 16.02 -8.01
C ILE A 3 -1.49 15.23 -6.86
N LYS A 4 -2.09 14.09 -6.56
CA LYS A 4 -1.60 13.24 -5.49
C LYS A 4 -0.50 12.35 -6.01
N LYS A 5 0.44 12.07 -5.13
CA LYS A 5 1.53 11.17 -5.48
C LYS A 5 1.02 9.74 -5.57
N ILE A 6 1.53 9.03 -6.55
CA ILE A 6 1.21 7.62 -6.74
C ILE A 6 2.50 6.84 -6.63
N TYR A 7 2.50 5.83 -5.79
CA TYR A 7 3.68 4.97 -5.62
C TYR A 7 3.53 3.73 -6.45
N ARG A 8 4.61 3.34 -7.10
CA ARG A 8 4.64 2.12 -7.87
C ARG A 8 5.13 0.98 -6.98
N LEU A 9 5.00 -0.24 -7.49
CA LEU A 9 5.36 -1.41 -6.68
C LEU A 9 6.78 -1.35 -6.12
N PRO A 10 7.80 -1.00 -6.91
CA PRO A 10 9.15 -0.93 -6.32
C PRO A 10 9.25 0.05 -5.16
N ASP A 11 8.54 1.17 -5.27
CA ASP A 11 8.53 2.15 -4.18
C ASP A 11 7.87 1.58 -2.95
N VAL A 12 6.75 0.91 -3.14
CA VAL A 12 6.01 0.33 -2.02
C VAL A 12 6.86 -0.74 -1.33
N MET A 13 7.54 -1.55 -2.11
CA MET A 13 8.42 -2.56 -1.55
C MET A 13 9.54 -1.93 -0.72
N ASN A 14 10.12 -0.85 -1.21
CA ASN A 14 11.16 -0.15 -0.48
C ASN A 14 10.65 0.48 0.80
N MET A 15 9.49 1.09 0.73
CA MET A 15 8.95 1.80 1.90
C MET A 15 8.49 0.84 2.99
N THR A 16 7.96 -0.30 2.60
CA THR A 16 7.36 -1.22 3.58
C THR A 16 8.30 -2.34 3.98
N GLY A 17 9.32 -2.59 3.19
CA GLY A 17 10.18 -3.74 3.44
C GLY A 17 9.55 -5.07 3.09
N LEU A 18 8.37 -5.04 2.49
CA LEU A 18 7.68 -6.27 2.12
C LEU A 18 8.10 -6.72 0.72
N SER A 19 8.11 -8.03 0.52
CA SER A 19 8.37 -8.57 -0.79
C SER A 19 7.13 -8.42 -1.66
N ARG A 20 7.32 -8.60 -2.95
CA ARG A 20 6.21 -8.56 -3.89
C ARG A 20 5.13 -9.56 -3.50
N SER A 21 5.55 -10.78 -3.20
CA SER A 21 4.60 -11.83 -2.83
C SER A 21 3.83 -11.47 -1.57
N SER A 22 4.52 -10.92 -0.59
CA SER A 22 3.87 -10.52 0.65
C SER A 22 2.83 -9.44 0.40
N ILE A 23 3.16 -8.46 -0.44
CA ILE A 23 2.22 -7.39 -0.73
C ILE A 23 0.95 -7.94 -1.35
N TYR A 24 1.10 -8.79 -2.36
CA TYR A 24 -0.08 -9.32 -3.03
C TYR A 24 -0.87 -10.28 -2.16
N LEU A 25 -0.19 -11.04 -1.32
CA LEU A 25 -0.89 -11.88 -0.37
C LEU A 25 -1.74 -11.03 0.57
N ARG A 26 -1.17 -9.95 1.09
CA ARG A 26 -1.90 -9.08 2.01
C ARG A 26 -3.07 -8.39 1.33
N ILE A 27 -2.92 -8.07 0.05
CA ILE A 27 -4.04 -7.52 -0.70
C ILE A 27 -5.18 -8.53 -0.74
N SER A 28 -4.87 -9.78 -0.97
CA SER A 28 -5.90 -10.81 -1.07
C SER A 28 -6.60 -11.07 0.26
N THR A 29 -5.95 -10.75 1.36
CA THR A 29 -6.56 -10.94 2.69
C THR A 29 -7.06 -9.63 3.28
N ASN A 30 -7.09 -8.57 2.47
CA ASN A 30 -7.54 -7.25 2.90
C ASN A 30 -6.66 -6.62 3.97
N GLU A 31 -5.39 -6.99 3.98
CA GLU A 31 -4.45 -6.44 4.95
C GLU A 31 -3.54 -5.40 4.34
N PHE A 32 -3.77 -5.07 3.07
CA PHE A 32 -3.01 -4.04 2.39
C PHE A 32 -3.93 -3.41 1.35
N PRO A 33 -3.81 -2.10 1.09
CA PRO A 33 -4.70 -1.45 0.13
C PRO A 33 -4.48 -1.97 -1.28
N LYS A 34 -5.56 -2.00 -2.03
CA LYS A 34 -5.49 -2.42 -3.42
C LYS A 34 -4.95 -1.30 -4.27
N PRO A 35 -4.15 -1.63 -5.27
CA PRO A 35 -3.65 -0.60 -6.18
C PRO A 35 -4.75 -0.13 -7.11
N VAL A 36 -4.56 1.06 -7.66
CA VAL A 36 -5.46 1.57 -8.68
C VAL A 36 -4.78 1.44 -10.02
N LYS A 37 -5.55 1.35 -11.08
CA LYS A 37 -5.02 1.25 -12.41
C LYS A 37 -4.60 2.63 -12.90
N LEU A 38 -3.38 2.70 -13.41
CA LEU A 38 -2.87 3.92 -14.00
C LEU A 38 -2.95 3.88 -15.51
N GLY A 39 -3.12 2.68 -16.07
CA GLY A 39 -3.20 2.49 -17.49
C GLY A 39 -3.41 1.02 -17.73
N ARG A 40 -3.16 0.58 -18.97
CA ARG A 40 -3.42 -0.81 -19.32
C ARG A 40 -2.65 -1.80 -18.48
N ARG A 41 -1.39 -1.50 -18.23
CA ARG A 41 -0.52 -2.44 -17.55
C ARG A 41 0.16 -1.83 -16.35
N ALA A 42 -0.27 -0.65 -15.97
CA ALA A 42 0.36 0.05 -14.88
C ALA A 42 -0.60 0.17 -13.73
N VAL A 43 -0.11 -0.12 -12.54
CA VAL A 43 -0.89 0.05 -11.31
C VAL A 43 -0.02 0.81 -10.32
N GLY A 44 -0.68 1.43 -9.35
CA GLY A 44 0.03 2.14 -8.32
C GLY A 44 -0.86 2.38 -7.12
N TRP A 45 -0.27 2.85 -6.06
CA TRP A 45 -1.00 3.12 -4.82
C TRP A 45 -0.99 4.61 -4.57
N PRO A 46 -2.17 5.23 -4.45
CA PRO A 46 -2.22 6.64 -4.05
C PRO A 46 -1.57 6.83 -2.69
N GLU A 47 -0.93 7.95 -2.52
CA GLU A 47 -0.26 8.25 -1.26
C GLU A 47 -1.19 8.10 -0.07
N ASP A 48 -2.43 8.58 -0.23
CA ASP A 48 -3.39 8.49 0.85
C ASP A 48 -3.64 7.07 1.32
N SER A 49 -3.66 6.14 0.38
CA SER A 49 -3.88 4.73 0.73
C SER A 49 -2.74 4.19 1.58
N ILE A 50 -1.52 4.52 1.21
CA ILE A 50 -0.35 4.05 1.94
C ILE A 50 -0.31 4.68 3.33
N ILE A 51 -0.61 5.97 3.41
CA ILE A 51 -0.62 6.66 4.69
C ILE A 51 -1.68 6.06 5.60
N ALA A 52 -2.86 5.79 5.08
CA ALA A 52 -3.93 5.21 5.87
C ALA A 52 -3.55 3.81 6.37
N TRP A 53 -2.95 3.01 5.50
CA TRP A 53 -2.50 1.69 5.89
C TRP A 53 -1.44 1.77 6.98
N GLN A 54 -0.48 2.65 6.81
CA GLN A 54 0.59 2.80 7.79
C GLN A 54 0.04 3.23 9.14
N ALA A 55 -0.88 4.17 9.14
CA ALA A 55 -1.47 4.63 10.38
C ALA A 55 -2.22 3.49 11.07
N ASP A 56 -2.91 2.67 10.31
CA ASP A 56 -3.65 1.55 10.86
C ASP A 56 -2.70 0.53 11.47
N VAL A 57 -1.63 0.22 10.78
CA VAL A 57 -0.65 -0.76 11.27
C VAL A 57 0.04 -0.25 12.52
N MET A 58 0.42 1.01 12.52
CA MET A 58 1.18 1.56 13.63
C MET A 58 0.32 1.97 14.81
N GLY A 59 -0.93 2.25 14.53
CA GLY A 59 -1.78 2.82 15.56
C GLY A 59 -2.71 1.86 16.22
N GLY A 60 -3.07 0.77 15.60
CA GLY A 60 -4.15 -0.01 16.12
C GLY A 60 -3.88 -1.44 16.46
N SER A 61 -2.89 -2.02 15.88
CA SER A 61 -2.80 -3.47 15.95
C SER A 61 -1.97 -3.97 17.10
N HIS A 62 -1.29 -3.11 17.78
CA HIS A 62 -0.33 -3.62 18.73
C HIS A 62 -0.80 -3.57 20.15
N GLU A 63 -1.97 -3.11 20.37
CA GLU A 63 -2.40 -3.08 21.73
C GLU A 63 -2.72 -4.46 22.23
N ASP A 64 -2.86 -5.39 21.36
CA ASP A 64 -3.12 -6.73 21.79
C ASP A 64 -1.89 -7.45 22.25
N SER A 65 -0.78 -6.90 21.99
CA SER A 65 0.45 -7.59 22.39
C SER A 65 0.93 -7.11 23.69
#